data_215a40fbaa8bfe7df0ba28a89baf6549
#
_entry.id   215a40fbaa8bfe7df0ba28a89baf6549
#
_cell.length_a   1.000
_cell.length_b   1.000
_cell.length_c   1.000
_cell.angle_alpha   90.00
_cell.angle_beta   90.00
_cell.angle_gamma   90.00
#
_symmetry.space_group_name_H-M   'P 1'
#
loop_
_entity.id
_entity.type
_entity.pdbx_description
1 polymer ?
#
loop_
_entity_poly.entity_id
_entity_poly.type
_entity_poly.pdbx_seq_one_letter_code
_entity_poly.pdbx_strand_id
1 'polypeptide(L)'
;MANELEQLVLKKAQSWLDGHYDEATKKQVKYLMDNDMKELVESFYKDLEFGTGGLRGIMGVGSNRMNVYTVGAATQGLSNYLKKNFAGERVRVAVAHDSRNNSRMFAERVADIFASNGFQVFLFDALRPTPELSFAIRELKCHSGVVVTASHNPKEYNGYKAYWTDGAQVTEPHDKNIIAEVAKITDVDMIETGKNPENITILDEKFDEIYLNKVHELSLSPESVKKHHDMKIVYSPMHGAGVRLVPASLKKFGFTNVIMVKEQAVIDGDFPTVESPNPEERKTMAMAIDLAAKEGADLVLATDPDSDRIGVALRNKKGEYVLLNGNQTLVLLLSYQLTRWAERGELDGNQYVVKTIVTSQMANAVAEHFKVKCYDCLTGFKYIAKIIRENEGKAKYIGGGEESFGYLAGDYVRDKDAVSACSLAAEAAAWAMDTMGLTLDEWLQALYVKYGFYREGLVSVVRKGKEGAELIQKMMVDFRANPPKAILGSEVVKINDFQTLETLDVKTGAKTAIEQDRSNVLQWFTADGTAVSVRPSGTEPKIKFYFGVKAPLASVADFDKTLAELDAKIEGIKKDLKLE
;
A
#
# COMPACT_ATOMS: atom_id res chain seq x y z
N MET A 1 -18.37 -31.72 -26.79
CA MET A 1 -16.89 -31.87 -26.86
C MET A 1 -16.31 -30.72 -26.05
N ALA A 2 -15.38 -31.01 -25.16
CA ALA A 2 -14.65 -29.98 -24.42
C ALA A 2 -13.93 -29.07 -25.42
N ASN A 3 -13.92 -27.76 -25.17
CA ASN A 3 -13.15 -26.83 -25.99
C ASN A 3 -11.64 -27.02 -25.72
N GLU A 4 -10.77 -26.44 -26.55
CA GLU A 4 -9.30 -26.60 -26.40
C GLU A 4 -8.80 -26.19 -25.01
N LEU A 5 -9.40 -25.16 -24.41
CA LEU A 5 -9.05 -24.70 -23.07
C LEU A 5 -9.39 -25.76 -21.99
N GLU A 6 -10.58 -26.35 -22.07
CA GLU A 6 -10.99 -27.40 -21.13
C GLU A 6 -10.08 -28.64 -21.22
N GLN A 7 -9.66 -29.01 -22.42
CA GLN A 7 -8.70 -30.13 -22.61
C GLN A 7 -7.34 -29.82 -22.00
N LEU A 8 -6.83 -28.58 -22.15
CA LEU A 8 -5.59 -28.15 -21.52
C LEU A 8 -5.69 -28.18 -19.98
N VAL A 9 -6.80 -27.67 -19.45
CA VAL A 9 -7.10 -27.65 -18.01
C VAL A 9 -7.17 -29.06 -17.44
N LEU A 10 -7.91 -29.97 -18.10
CA LEU A 10 -7.98 -31.36 -17.68
C LEU A 10 -6.61 -32.05 -17.69
N LYS A 11 -5.77 -31.77 -18.68
CA LYS A 11 -4.40 -32.30 -18.72
C LYS A 11 -3.56 -31.80 -17.56
N LYS A 12 -3.63 -30.48 -17.23
CA LYS A 12 -2.93 -29.92 -16.06
C LYS A 12 -3.45 -30.50 -14.75
N ALA A 13 -4.76 -30.61 -14.58
CA ALA A 13 -5.35 -31.19 -13.39
C ALA A 13 -4.96 -32.67 -13.22
N GLN A 14 -4.93 -33.44 -14.32
CA GLN A 14 -4.46 -34.84 -14.29
C GLN A 14 -2.98 -34.92 -13.86
N SER A 15 -2.10 -34.03 -14.31
CA SER A 15 -0.70 -34.02 -13.86
C SER A 15 -0.55 -33.78 -12.35
N TRP A 16 -1.50 -33.07 -11.73
CA TRP A 16 -1.53 -32.92 -10.27
C TRP A 16 -1.98 -34.20 -9.56
N LEU A 17 -2.87 -34.99 -10.15
CA LEU A 17 -3.25 -36.31 -9.60
C LEU A 17 -2.12 -37.31 -9.70
N ASP A 18 -1.36 -37.28 -10.80
CA ASP A 18 -0.28 -38.25 -11.08
C ASP A 18 1.04 -37.86 -10.36
N GLY A 19 1.24 -36.59 -10.01
CA GLY A 19 2.45 -36.04 -9.39
C GLY A 19 2.51 -36.26 -7.87
N HIS A 20 3.60 -35.77 -7.23
CA HIS A 20 3.85 -35.91 -5.80
C HIS A 20 3.16 -34.81 -4.96
N TYR A 21 1.83 -34.64 -5.18
CA TYR A 21 0.99 -33.79 -4.36
C TYR A 21 0.39 -34.56 -3.19
N ASP A 22 0.02 -33.87 -2.10
CA ASP A 22 -0.62 -34.53 -0.95
C ASP A 22 -2.02 -35.06 -1.28
N GLU A 23 -2.49 -36.02 -0.52
CA GLU A 23 -3.77 -36.70 -0.76
C GLU A 23 -4.98 -35.78 -0.63
N ALA A 24 -4.93 -34.74 0.24
CA ALA A 24 -6.02 -33.80 0.38
C ALA A 24 -6.13 -32.92 -0.87
N THR A 25 -5.00 -32.46 -1.40
CA THR A 25 -4.91 -31.72 -2.67
C THR A 25 -5.42 -32.55 -3.83
N LYS A 26 -4.96 -33.81 -3.98
CA LYS A 26 -5.44 -34.72 -5.04
C LYS A 26 -6.94 -34.94 -4.95
N LYS A 27 -7.47 -35.15 -3.75
CA LYS A 27 -8.92 -35.33 -3.52
C LYS A 27 -9.71 -34.10 -3.95
N GLN A 28 -9.23 -32.89 -3.66
CA GLN A 28 -9.88 -31.65 -4.08
C GLN A 28 -9.83 -31.46 -5.61
N VAL A 29 -8.67 -31.70 -6.24
CA VAL A 29 -8.54 -31.64 -7.71
C VAL A 29 -9.50 -32.63 -8.37
N LYS A 30 -9.55 -33.88 -7.87
CA LYS A 30 -10.49 -34.89 -8.39
C LYS A 30 -11.94 -34.48 -8.22
N TYR A 31 -12.29 -33.90 -7.06
CA TYR A 31 -13.63 -33.36 -6.83
C TYR A 31 -14.02 -32.28 -7.87
N LEU A 32 -13.12 -31.33 -8.15
CA LEU A 32 -13.37 -30.29 -9.16
C LEU A 32 -13.54 -30.88 -10.56
N MET A 33 -12.70 -31.86 -10.93
CA MET A 33 -12.79 -32.56 -12.22
C MET A 33 -14.15 -33.26 -12.40
N ASP A 34 -14.69 -33.83 -11.34
CA ASP A 34 -15.92 -34.61 -11.40
C ASP A 34 -17.19 -33.74 -11.23
N ASN A 35 -17.10 -32.57 -10.55
CA ASN A 35 -18.28 -31.85 -10.08
C ASN A 35 -18.35 -30.36 -10.44
N ASP A 36 -17.20 -29.69 -10.69
CA ASP A 36 -17.17 -28.25 -10.94
C ASP A 36 -16.11 -27.85 -12.00
N MET A 37 -16.47 -28.07 -13.25
CA MET A 37 -15.62 -27.72 -14.39
C MET A 37 -15.31 -26.23 -14.47
N LYS A 38 -16.21 -25.36 -14.01
CA LYS A 38 -16.00 -23.91 -14.02
C LYS A 38 -14.89 -23.52 -13.06
N GLU A 39 -14.94 -23.99 -11.82
CA GLU A 39 -13.89 -23.74 -10.84
C GLU A 39 -12.58 -24.46 -11.23
N LEU A 40 -12.65 -25.63 -11.85
CA LEU A 40 -11.48 -26.31 -12.38
C LEU A 40 -10.77 -25.44 -13.45
N VAL A 41 -11.53 -24.86 -14.38
CA VAL A 41 -10.98 -23.97 -15.39
C VAL A 41 -10.30 -22.77 -14.73
N GLU A 42 -10.98 -22.09 -13.80
CA GLU A 42 -10.41 -20.94 -13.07
C GLU A 42 -9.14 -21.30 -12.29
N SER A 43 -9.04 -22.53 -11.80
CA SER A 43 -7.90 -23.03 -11.03
C SER A 43 -6.68 -23.39 -11.88
N PHE A 44 -6.85 -23.72 -13.17
CA PHE A 44 -5.78 -24.31 -13.99
C PHE A 44 -5.57 -23.65 -15.37
N TYR A 45 -6.40 -22.67 -15.80
CA TYR A 45 -6.32 -22.10 -17.15
C TYR A 45 -5.00 -21.36 -17.43
N LYS A 46 -4.32 -20.90 -16.38
CA LYS A 46 -2.97 -20.31 -16.40
C LYS A 46 -2.23 -20.67 -15.12
N ASP A 47 -0.99 -20.26 -15.02
CA ASP A 47 -0.23 -20.31 -13.78
C ASP A 47 -0.31 -18.97 -13.06
N LEU A 48 -0.26 -18.98 -11.72
CA LEU A 48 -0.29 -17.78 -10.91
C LEU A 48 1.01 -16.99 -11.17
N GLU A 49 0.85 -15.80 -11.72
CA GLU A 49 1.99 -14.99 -12.11
C GLU A 49 2.67 -14.36 -10.89
N PHE A 50 3.97 -14.52 -10.81
CA PHE A 50 4.80 -13.70 -9.93
C PHE A 50 4.89 -12.31 -10.58
N GLY A 51 4.04 -11.38 -10.13
CA GLY A 51 4.00 -10.00 -10.63
C GLY A 51 5.19 -9.18 -10.11
N THR A 52 5.16 -7.87 -10.38
CA THR A 52 6.20 -6.93 -9.92
C THR A 52 6.20 -6.80 -8.39
N GLY A 53 6.82 -7.76 -7.70
CA GLY A 53 6.97 -7.76 -6.24
C GLY A 53 6.34 -8.94 -5.51
N GLY A 54 5.73 -9.92 -6.21
CA GLY A 54 5.21 -11.12 -5.56
C GLY A 54 4.01 -11.76 -6.23
N LEU A 55 3.36 -12.69 -5.52
CA LEU A 55 2.13 -13.36 -5.92
C LEU A 55 0.93 -12.71 -5.23
N ARG A 56 -0.23 -12.77 -5.88
CA ARG A 56 -1.53 -12.50 -5.25
C ARG A 56 -2.62 -13.29 -5.97
N GLY A 57 -3.45 -14.01 -5.24
CA GLY A 57 -4.52 -14.80 -5.83
C GLY A 57 -5.50 -15.34 -4.80
N ILE A 58 -6.58 -15.92 -5.29
CA ILE A 58 -7.54 -16.67 -4.48
C ILE A 58 -6.85 -17.93 -3.97
N MET A 59 -7.10 -18.29 -2.71
CA MET A 59 -6.61 -19.53 -2.11
C MET A 59 -7.36 -20.75 -2.65
N GLY A 60 -6.67 -21.84 -2.91
CA GLY A 60 -7.27 -23.09 -3.39
C GLY A 60 -6.28 -24.00 -4.12
N VAL A 61 -6.78 -25.12 -4.65
CA VAL A 61 -5.97 -26.04 -5.44
C VAL A 61 -5.84 -25.56 -6.88
N GLY A 62 -4.70 -25.83 -7.50
CA GLY A 62 -4.42 -25.48 -8.89
C GLY A 62 -3.30 -24.50 -9.07
N SER A 63 -2.79 -24.45 -10.30
CA SER A 63 -1.64 -23.61 -10.65
C SER A 63 -1.94 -22.11 -10.66
N ASN A 64 -3.21 -21.73 -10.78
CA ASN A 64 -3.68 -20.32 -10.73
C ASN A 64 -4.29 -19.96 -9.36
N ARG A 65 -3.89 -20.63 -8.29
CA ARG A 65 -4.37 -20.39 -6.93
C ARG A 65 -3.20 -20.26 -5.96
N MET A 66 -3.42 -19.52 -4.85
CA MET A 66 -2.48 -19.47 -3.73
C MET A 66 -2.60 -20.76 -2.92
N ASN A 67 -1.54 -21.52 -2.87
CA ASN A 67 -1.40 -22.77 -2.10
C ASN A 67 0.06 -23.06 -1.76
N VAL A 68 0.33 -24.11 -0.99
CA VAL A 68 1.69 -24.49 -0.54
C VAL A 68 2.65 -24.80 -1.69
N TYR A 69 2.14 -25.15 -2.87
CA TYR A 69 2.94 -25.49 -4.04
C TYR A 69 3.32 -24.26 -4.84
N THR A 70 2.37 -23.35 -5.09
CA THR A 70 2.64 -22.08 -5.78
C THR A 70 3.52 -21.16 -4.94
N VAL A 71 3.29 -21.08 -3.62
CA VAL A 71 4.17 -20.42 -2.66
C VAL A 71 5.54 -21.08 -2.63
N GLY A 72 5.57 -22.42 -2.66
CA GLY A 72 6.80 -23.20 -2.68
C GLY A 72 7.65 -22.94 -3.93
N ALA A 73 7.04 -22.95 -5.11
CA ALA A 73 7.72 -22.66 -6.37
C ALA A 73 8.29 -21.24 -6.39
N ALA A 74 7.52 -20.25 -5.91
CA ALA A 74 7.97 -18.87 -5.78
C ALA A 74 9.18 -18.74 -4.85
N THR A 75 9.15 -19.43 -3.69
CA THR A 75 10.23 -19.39 -2.70
C THR A 75 11.48 -20.11 -3.21
N GLN A 76 11.33 -21.23 -3.92
CA GLN A 76 12.45 -21.94 -4.54
C GLN A 76 13.10 -21.09 -5.64
N GLY A 77 12.30 -20.46 -6.50
CA GLY A 77 12.80 -19.56 -7.53
C GLY A 77 13.57 -18.37 -6.93
N LEU A 78 13.00 -17.74 -5.90
CA LEU A 78 13.69 -16.68 -5.15
C LEU A 78 14.99 -17.19 -4.51
N SER A 79 14.98 -18.40 -3.92
CA SER A 79 16.19 -19.03 -3.35
C SER A 79 17.28 -19.23 -4.40
N ASN A 80 16.91 -19.72 -5.59
CA ASN A 80 17.85 -19.91 -6.70
C ASN A 80 18.47 -18.57 -7.15
N TYR A 81 17.66 -17.52 -7.21
CA TYR A 81 18.12 -16.18 -7.55
C TYR A 81 19.09 -15.61 -6.48
N LEU A 82 18.73 -15.76 -5.20
CA LEU A 82 19.58 -15.30 -4.09
C LEU A 82 20.93 -16.02 -4.08
N LYS A 83 20.97 -17.35 -4.28
CA LYS A 83 22.23 -18.10 -4.38
C LYS A 83 23.15 -17.60 -5.49
N LYS A 84 22.59 -17.12 -6.62
CA LYS A 84 23.36 -16.55 -7.74
C LYS A 84 23.91 -15.17 -7.42
N ASN A 85 23.12 -14.32 -6.75
CA ASN A 85 23.53 -12.95 -6.46
C ASN A 85 24.51 -12.86 -5.27
N PHE A 86 24.42 -13.79 -4.32
CA PHE A 86 25.21 -13.81 -3.08
C PHE A 86 26.05 -15.09 -2.98
N ALA A 87 26.68 -15.48 -4.09
CA ALA A 87 27.50 -16.68 -4.17
C ALA A 87 28.67 -16.60 -3.16
N GLY A 88 28.80 -17.62 -2.31
CA GLY A 88 29.81 -17.68 -1.26
C GLY A 88 29.45 -16.98 0.05
N GLU A 89 28.32 -16.28 0.11
CA GLU A 89 27.81 -15.67 1.33
C GLU A 89 26.80 -16.58 2.04
N ARG A 90 26.70 -16.48 3.37
CA ARG A 90 25.58 -17.07 4.11
C ARG A 90 24.35 -16.18 3.94
N VAL A 91 23.47 -16.55 3.02
CA VAL A 91 22.23 -15.80 2.75
C VAL A 91 21.37 -15.76 4.02
N ARG A 92 20.83 -14.59 4.33
CA ARG A 92 19.94 -14.31 5.47
C ARG A 92 18.61 -13.80 4.93
N VAL A 93 17.50 -14.30 5.46
CA VAL A 93 16.15 -13.92 5.03
C VAL A 93 15.23 -13.74 6.23
N ALA A 94 14.28 -12.80 6.13
CA ALA A 94 13.24 -12.59 7.14
C ALA A 94 11.88 -12.99 6.57
N VAL A 95 10.99 -13.55 7.42
CA VAL A 95 9.65 -14.01 7.02
C VAL A 95 8.61 -13.54 8.03
N ALA A 96 7.57 -12.87 7.55
CA ALA A 96 6.42 -12.44 8.33
C ALA A 96 5.11 -12.84 7.65
N HIS A 97 3.99 -12.69 8.36
CA HIS A 97 2.66 -12.93 7.84
C HIS A 97 1.60 -12.08 8.53
N ASP A 98 0.47 -11.88 7.87
CA ASP A 98 -0.72 -11.22 8.41
C ASP A 98 -1.68 -12.22 9.09
N SER A 99 -2.91 -11.78 9.36
CA SER A 99 -3.96 -12.56 10.03
C SER A 99 -4.76 -13.47 9.11
N ARG A 100 -4.57 -13.43 7.80
CA ARG A 100 -5.37 -14.18 6.83
C ARG A 100 -5.29 -15.68 7.04
N ASN A 101 -6.36 -16.38 6.69
CA ASN A 101 -6.36 -17.83 6.64
C ASN A 101 -5.16 -18.33 5.84
N ASN A 102 -4.51 -19.39 6.33
CA ASN A 102 -3.31 -20.00 5.76
C ASN A 102 -2.03 -19.13 5.76
N SER A 103 -2.05 -17.85 6.16
CA SER A 103 -0.85 -16.99 6.14
C SER A 103 0.27 -17.58 7.00
N ARG A 104 -0.04 -18.06 8.20
CA ARG A 104 0.95 -18.73 9.07
C ARG A 104 1.55 -19.98 8.41
N MET A 105 0.70 -20.85 7.87
CA MET A 105 1.14 -22.08 7.19
C MET A 105 2.01 -21.77 5.97
N PHE A 106 1.65 -20.75 5.19
CA PHE A 106 2.47 -20.35 4.05
C PHE A 106 3.80 -19.73 4.49
N ALA A 107 3.82 -18.95 5.57
CA ALA A 107 5.06 -18.38 6.11
C ALA A 107 6.01 -19.48 6.64
N GLU A 108 5.47 -20.48 7.32
CA GLU A 108 6.24 -21.65 7.76
C GLU A 108 6.79 -22.45 6.55
N ARG A 109 5.99 -22.60 5.49
CA ARG A 109 6.45 -23.23 4.23
C ARG A 109 7.58 -22.43 3.57
N VAL A 110 7.48 -21.12 3.54
CA VAL A 110 8.54 -20.21 3.04
C VAL A 110 9.82 -20.39 3.87
N ALA A 111 9.69 -20.38 5.20
CA ALA A 111 10.83 -20.53 6.11
C ALA A 111 11.52 -21.91 5.95
N ASP A 112 10.76 -22.99 5.84
CA ASP A 112 11.27 -24.34 5.60
C ASP A 112 12.07 -24.41 4.29
N ILE A 113 11.54 -23.87 3.20
CA ILE A 113 12.22 -23.88 1.89
C ILE A 113 13.51 -23.07 1.94
N PHE A 114 13.51 -21.88 2.53
CA PHE A 114 14.73 -21.08 2.69
C PHE A 114 15.77 -21.80 3.55
N ALA A 115 15.38 -22.39 4.67
CA ALA A 115 16.26 -23.18 5.53
C ALA A 115 16.82 -24.40 4.79
N SER A 116 15.97 -25.12 4.03
CA SER A 116 16.37 -26.27 3.22
C SER A 116 17.36 -25.90 2.10
N ASN A 117 17.31 -24.65 1.63
CA ASN A 117 18.29 -24.09 0.70
C ASN A 117 19.59 -23.61 1.37
N GLY A 118 19.75 -23.82 2.70
CA GLY A 118 20.96 -23.50 3.49
C GLY A 118 20.99 -22.04 4.00
N PHE A 119 19.87 -21.31 3.95
CA PHE A 119 19.81 -19.92 4.39
C PHE A 119 19.58 -19.81 5.90
N GLN A 120 20.10 -18.73 6.50
CA GLN A 120 19.68 -18.30 7.84
C GLN A 120 18.32 -17.62 7.72
N VAL A 121 17.32 -18.14 8.39
CA VAL A 121 15.95 -17.64 8.35
C VAL A 121 15.58 -17.00 9.67
N PHE A 122 14.95 -15.83 9.63
CA PHE A 122 14.34 -15.14 10.76
C PHE A 122 12.83 -15.15 10.56
N LEU A 123 12.11 -15.99 11.30
CA LEU A 123 10.66 -16.14 11.22
C LEU A 123 10.01 -15.51 12.45
N PHE A 124 9.06 -14.61 12.24
CA PHE A 124 8.28 -14.09 13.37
C PHE A 124 7.40 -15.17 14.01
N ASP A 125 7.31 -15.17 15.33
CA ASP A 125 6.55 -16.15 16.13
C ASP A 125 5.03 -16.07 15.91
N ALA A 126 4.54 -14.89 15.54
CA ALA A 126 3.13 -14.61 15.24
C ALA A 126 3.03 -13.58 14.11
N LEU A 127 1.80 -13.20 13.75
CA LEU A 127 1.57 -12.15 12.74
C LEU A 127 2.28 -10.84 13.12
N ARG A 128 2.87 -10.18 12.13
CA ARG A 128 3.52 -8.88 12.29
C ARG A 128 3.21 -7.97 11.09
N PRO A 129 3.22 -6.64 11.32
CA PRO A 129 3.09 -5.65 10.26
C PRO A 129 4.12 -5.79 9.14
N THR A 130 3.69 -5.52 7.91
CA THR A 130 4.60 -5.42 6.75
C THR A 130 5.80 -4.50 6.99
N PRO A 131 5.65 -3.29 7.59
CA PRO A 131 6.81 -2.44 7.88
C PRO A 131 7.81 -3.06 8.86
N GLU A 132 7.37 -3.89 9.79
CA GLU A 132 8.30 -4.55 10.70
C GLU A 132 9.16 -5.62 9.99
N LEU A 133 8.62 -6.29 8.95
CA LEU A 133 9.45 -7.12 8.08
C LEU A 133 10.51 -6.28 7.37
N SER A 134 10.14 -5.13 6.79
CA SER A 134 11.09 -4.22 6.16
C SER A 134 12.19 -3.78 7.13
N PHE A 135 11.81 -3.49 8.38
CA PHE A 135 12.74 -3.18 9.46
C PHE A 135 13.66 -4.37 9.77
N ALA A 136 13.12 -5.58 9.90
CA ALA A 136 13.91 -6.78 10.19
C ALA A 136 14.96 -7.07 9.10
N ILE A 137 14.62 -6.87 7.83
CA ILE A 137 15.57 -7.03 6.73
C ILE A 137 16.76 -6.10 6.92
N ARG A 138 16.53 -4.83 7.25
CA ARG A 138 17.58 -3.82 7.43
C ARG A 138 18.37 -4.05 8.72
N GLU A 139 17.70 -4.22 9.85
CA GLU A 139 18.32 -4.37 11.18
C GLU A 139 19.17 -5.64 11.27
N LEU A 140 18.64 -6.75 10.76
CA LEU A 140 19.32 -8.05 10.75
C LEU A 140 20.23 -8.23 9.53
N LYS A 141 20.36 -7.22 8.66
CA LYS A 141 21.16 -7.26 7.42
C LYS A 141 20.84 -8.49 6.57
N CYS A 142 19.54 -8.72 6.35
CA CYS A 142 19.07 -9.79 5.49
C CYS A 142 19.26 -9.44 4.00
N HIS A 143 19.46 -10.45 3.18
CA HIS A 143 19.58 -10.30 1.73
C HIS A 143 18.21 -10.20 1.04
N SER A 144 17.16 -10.72 1.71
CA SER A 144 15.79 -10.69 1.23
C SER A 144 14.83 -10.91 2.39
N GLY A 145 13.54 -10.76 2.12
CA GLY A 145 12.47 -11.12 3.04
C GLY A 145 11.16 -11.36 2.30
N VAL A 146 10.24 -12.00 3.01
CA VAL A 146 8.90 -12.32 2.49
C VAL A 146 7.85 -11.99 3.53
N VAL A 147 6.80 -11.30 3.14
CA VAL A 147 5.57 -11.21 3.93
C VAL A 147 4.42 -11.90 3.20
N VAL A 148 3.76 -12.80 3.90
CA VAL A 148 2.57 -13.50 3.41
C VAL A 148 1.35 -12.67 3.77
N THR A 149 0.79 -11.98 2.78
CA THR A 149 -0.36 -11.09 2.93
C THR A 149 -0.99 -10.74 1.59
N ALA A 150 -2.29 -10.49 1.58
CA ALA A 150 -2.99 -9.85 0.46
C ALA A 150 -3.49 -8.43 0.83
N SER A 151 -2.88 -7.80 1.87
CA SER A 151 -3.25 -6.45 2.33
C SER A 151 -4.76 -6.37 2.64
N HIS A 152 -5.48 -5.47 2.02
CA HIS A 152 -6.91 -5.22 2.22
C HIS A 152 -7.86 -6.02 1.30
N ASN A 153 -7.36 -6.97 0.51
CA ASN A 153 -8.22 -7.79 -0.36
C ASN A 153 -9.23 -8.63 0.46
N PRO A 154 -10.35 -9.06 -0.15
CA PRO A 154 -11.31 -9.98 0.49
C PRO A 154 -10.65 -11.24 1.05
N LYS A 155 -11.36 -11.94 1.93
CA LYS A 155 -10.85 -13.07 2.72
C LYS A 155 -10.37 -14.27 1.89
N GLU A 156 -10.90 -14.44 0.70
CA GLU A 156 -10.56 -15.55 -0.22
C GLU A 156 -9.13 -15.40 -0.78
N TYR A 157 -8.56 -14.18 -0.72
CA TYR A 157 -7.24 -13.89 -1.25
C TYR A 157 -6.14 -14.10 -0.23
N ASN A 158 -4.98 -14.52 -0.73
CA ASN A 158 -3.72 -14.38 -0.03
C ASN A 158 -2.63 -13.94 -1.02
N GLY A 159 -1.43 -13.65 -0.52
CA GLY A 159 -0.33 -13.17 -1.34
C GLY A 159 1.04 -13.43 -0.72
N TYR A 160 2.04 -13.15 -1.51
CA TYR A 160 3.45 -13.34 -1.18
C TYR A 160 4.19 -12.11 -1.71
N LYS A 161 4.61 -11.19 -0.84
CA LYS A 161 5.40 -10.02 -1.21
C LYS A 161 6.88 -10.30 -0.94
N ALA A 162 7.74 -10.12 -1.95
CA ALA A 162 9.19 -10.30 -1.83
C ALA A 162 9.91 -8.96 -1.68
N TYR A 163 10.90 -8.90 -0.81
CA TYR A 163 11.69 -7.72 -0.46
C TYR A 163 13.17 -7.95 -0.73
N TRP A 164 13.91 -6.87 -0.98
CA TRP A 164 15.35 -6.90 -1.24
C TRP A 164 16.18 -6.41 -0.05
N THR A 165 17.48 -6.36 -0.22
CA THR A 165 18.48 -6.04 0.82
C THR A 165 18.24 -4.71 1.53
N ASP A 166 17.63 -3.74 0.87
CA ASP A 166 17.32 -2.42 1.42
C ASP A 166 16.02 -2.37 2.24
N GLY A 167 15.30 -3.49 2.31
CA GLY A 167 14.00 -3.58 2.98
C GLY A 167 12.82 -3.08 2.13
N ALA A 168 13.05 -2.76 0.85
CA ALA A 168 12.00 -2.40 -0.09
C ALA A 168 11.48 -3.62 -0.86
N GLN A 169 10.24 -3.55 -1.32
CA GLN A 169 9.70 -4.53 -2.24
C GLN A 169 10.55 -4.61 -3.51
N VAL A 170 10.80 -5.82 -4.02
CA VAL A 170 11.65 -6.02 -5.21
C VAL A 170 11.16 -5.21 -6.41
N THR A 171 12.13 -4.67 -7.17
CA THR A 171 11.92 -3.89 -8.39
C THR A 171 12.86 -4.41 -9.49
N GLU A 172 12.76 -3.87 -10.71
CA GLU A 172 13.72 -4.17 -11.77
C GLU A 172 15.18 -3.88 -11.35
N PRO A 173 16.11 -4.77 -11.68
CA PRO A 173 15.97 -5.97 -12.51
C PRO A 173 15.59 -7.22 -11.72
N HIS A 174 15.49 -7.14 -10.37
CA HIS A 174 15.36 -8.29 -9.48
C HIS A 174 14.02 -9.01 -9.67
N ASP A 175 12.90 -8.28 -9.81
CA ASP A 175 11.57 -8.87 -10.03
C ASP A 175 11.53 -9.74 -11.29
N LYS A 176 12.03 -9.24 -12.43
CA LYS A 176 12.09 -10.01 -13.68
C LYS A 176 12.97 -11.25 -13.58
N ASN A 177 14.10 -11.12 -12.91
CA ASN A 177 15.04 -12.22 -12.73
C ASN A 177 14.47 -13.30 -11.79
N ILE A 178 13.76 -12.90 -10.73
CA ILE A 178 13.05 -13.84 -9.84
C ILE A 178 11.97 -14.58 -10.62
N ILE A 179 11.14 -13.87 -11.40
CA ILE A 179 10.13 -14.45 -12.29
C ILE A 179 10.76 -15.53 -13.19
N ALA A 180 11.91 -15.23 -13.80
CA ALA A 180 12.62 -16.16 -14.66
C ALA A 180 13.12 -17.41 -13.92
N GLU A 181 13.50 -17.30 -12.64
CA GLU A 181 13.88 -18.45 -11.83
C GLU A 181 12.65 -19.26 -11.36
N VAL A 182 11.55 -18.59 -11.01
CA VAL A 182 10.28 -19.24 -10.65
C VAL A 182 9.74 -20.07 -11.82
N ALA A 183 9.80 -19.54 -13.04
CA ALA A 183 9.35 -20.22 -14.25
C ALA A 183 10.13 -21.52 -14.57
N LYS A 184 11.31 -21.73 -13.95
CA LYS A 184 12.08 -22.99 -14.08
C LYS A 184 11.61 -24.08 -13.14
N ILE A 185 10.80 -23.75 -12.13
CA ILE A 185 10.24 -24.72 -11.18
C ILE A 185 8.98 -25.30 -11.80
N THR A 186 9.13 -26.36 -12.56
CA THR A 186 8.06 -27.00 -13.33
C THR A 186 7.48 -28.23 -12.65
N ASP A 187 8.12 -28.68 -11.57
CA ASP A 187 7.70 -29.84 -10.78
C ASP A 187 7.87 -29.55 -9.30
N VAL A 188 6.97 -30.11 -8.48
CA VAL A 188 7.01 -29.97 -7.02
C VAL A 188 8.25 -30.61 -6.39
N ASP A 189 8.82 -31.64 -7.03
CA ASP A 189 10.04 -32.30 -6.58
C ASP A 189 11.30 -31.41 -6.71
N MET A 190 11.21 -30.30 -7.43
CA MET A 190 12.28 -29.31 -7.53
C MET A 190 12.32 -28.37 -6.31
N ILE A 191 11.35 -28.47 -5.40
CA ILE A 191 11.24 -27.63 -4.21
C ILE A 191 11.95 -28.30 -3.05
N GLU A 192 13.03 -27.70 -2.58
CA GLU A 192 13.80 -28.17 -1.42
C GLU A 192 13.03 -27.95 -0.12
N THR A 193 12.80 -29.01 0.67
CA THR A 193 12.03 -28.94 1.93
C THR A 193 12.55 -29.92 2.98
N GLY A 194 12.24 -29.66 4.26
CA GLY A 194 12.50 -30.57 5.36
C GLY A 194 13.98 -30.69 5.77
N LYS A 195 14.82 -29.72 5.35
CA LYS A 195 16.27 -29.72 5.64
C LYS A 195 16.67 -28.52 6.49
N ASN A 196 17.66 -28.70 7.36
CA ASN A 196 18.30 -27.65 8.16
C ASN A 196 17.34 -26.79 9.03
N PRO A 197 16.38 -27.37 9.76
CA PRO A 197 15.44 -26.61 10.58
C PRO A 197 16.14 -25.76 11.65
N GLU A 198 17.36 -26.11 12.05
CA GLU A 198 18.22 -25.35 12.98
C GLU A 198 18.64 -23.98 12.43
N ASN A 199 18.50 -23.75 11.12
CA ASN A 199 18.75 -22.46 10.50
C ASN A 199 17.60 -21.46 10.72
N ILE A 200 16.47 -21.87 11.30
CA ILE A 200 15.33 -21.00 11.57
C ILE A 200 15.48 -20.43 12.98
N THR A 201 15.60 -19.12 13.06
CA THR A 201 15.57 -18.33 14.31
C THR A 201 14.21 -17.66 14.43
N ILE A 202 13.55 -17.82 15.58
CA ILE A 202 12.26 -17.19 15.86
C ILE A 202 12.49 -15.78 16.38
N LEU A 203 11.81 -14.80 15.79
CA LEU A 203 11.73 -13.41 16.28
C LEU A 203 10.47 -13.27 17.15
N ASP A 204 10.66 -12.83 18.36
CA ASP A 204 9.61 -12.65 19.36
C ASP A 204 9.37 -11.15 19.69
N GLU A 205 8.62 -10.87 20.74
CA GLU A 205 8.31 -9.53 21.24
C GLU A 205 9.52 -8.67 21.62
N LYS A 206 10.70 -9.28 21.82
CA LYS A 206 11.94 -8.50 22.04
C LYS A 206 12.38 -7.79 20.77
N PHE A 207 12.08 -8.37 19.61
CA PHE A 207 12.32 -7.69 18.35
C PHE A 207 11.31 -6.56 18.12
N ASP A 208 10.04 -6.75 18.51
CA ASP A 208 9.01 -5.70 18.50
C ASP A 208 9.50 -4.44 19.24
N GLU A 209 10.16 -4.60 20.40
CA GLU A 209 10.69 -3.48 21.18
C GLU A 209 11.78 -2.69 20.44
N ILE A 210 12.63 -3.36 19.66
CA ILE A 210 13.66 -2.69 18.86
C ILE A 210 12.99 -1.83 17.77
N TYR A 211 12.01 -2.39 17.09
CA TYR A 211 11.22 -1.67 16.08
C TYR A 211 10.45 -0.50 16.69
N LEU A 212 9.73 -0.71 17.79
CA LEU A 212 8.97 0.34 18.48
C LEU A 212 9.86 1.47 19.01
N ASN A 213 11.11 1.19 19.40
CA ASN A 213 12.08 2.23 19.76
C ASN A 213 12.39 3.12 18.55
N LYS A 214 12.56 2.53 17.37
CA LYS A 214 12.78 3.30 16.13
C LYS A 214 11.57 4.13 15.74
N VAL A 215 10.37 3.58 15.87
CA VAL A 215 9.12 4.34 15.68
C VAL A 215 9.03 5.53 16.64
N HIS A 216 9.40 5.33 17.90
CA HIS A 216 9.36 6.40 18.91
C HIS A 216 10.36 7.54 18.65
N GLU A 217 11.49 7.27 18.01
CA GLU A 217 12.46 8.31 17.59
C GLU A 217 11.85 9.33 16.61
N LEU A 218 10.70 9.01 15.98
CA LEU A 218 9.98 9.92 15.07
C LEU A 218 9.14 10.98 15.81
N SER A 219 8.98 10.87 17.14
CA SER A 219 8.19 11.83 17.93
C SER A 219 8.78 13.24 17.82
N LEU A 220 7.93 14.20 17.50
CA LEU A 220 8.30 15.60 17.28
C LEU A 220 7.73 16.55 18.34
N SER A 221 6.72 16.13 19.11
CA SER A 221 6.00 16.98 20.07
C SER A 221 5.67 16.23 21.38
N PRO A 222 6.66 15.58 22.04
CA PRO A 222 6.38 14.79 23.25
C PRO A 222 5.79 15.62 24.40
N GLU A 223 6.09 16.92 24.49
CA GLU A 223 5.53 17.80 25.51
C GLU A 223 4.03 18.08 25.30
N SER A 224 3.58 18.16 24.05
CA SER A 224 2.15 18.29 23.73
C SER A 224 1.42 16.98 24.05
N VAL A 225 2.03 15.82 23.71
CA VAL A 225 1.46 14.52 24.10
C VAL A 225 1.33 14.41 25.61
N LYS A 226 2.33 14.84 26.38
CA LYS A 226 2.28 14.80 27.84
C LYS A 226 1.10 15.60 28.42
N LYS A 227 0.75 16.74 27.81
CA LYS A 227 -0.39 17.58 28.24
C LYS A 227 -1.75 16.97 27.85
N HIS A 228 -1.78 16.21 26.74
CA HIS A 228 -2.98 15.59 26.18
C HIS A 228 -2.88 14.05 26.20
N HIS A 229 -2.16 13.48 27.17
CA HIS A 229 -1.92 12.03 27.27
C HIS A 229 -3.21 11.20 27.41
N ASP A 230 -4.27 11.80 27.94
CA ASP A 230 -5.58 11.22 28.17
C ASP A 230 -6.58 11.44 27.01
N MET A 231 -6.12 12.03 25.90
CA MET A 231 -6.92 12.16 24.67
C MET A 231 -7.51 10.80 24.28
N LYS A 232 -8.82 10.76 24.06
CA LYS A 232 -9.52 9.52 23.70
C LYS A 232 -9.27 9.14 22.26
N ILE A 233 -8.63 8.01 22.04
CA ILE A 233 -8.33 7.45 20.73
C ILE A 233 -9.04 6.12 20.58
N VAL A 234 -9.95 6.00 19.62
CA VAL A 234 -10.50 4.69 19.23
C VAL A 234 -9.60 4.08 18.16
N TYR A 235 -9.20 2.82 18.34
CA TYR A 235 -8.38 2.10 17.38
C TYR A 235 -9.01 0.77 16.94
N SER A 236 -9.02 0.51 15.63
CA SER A 236 -9.38 -0.78 15.04
C SER A 236 -8.23 -1.37 14.22
N PRO A 237 -7.76 -2.57 14.54
CA PRO A 237 -6.81 -3.32 13.71
C PRO A 237 -7.48 -4.07 12.55
N MET A 238 -8.80 -4.01 12.39
CA MET A 238 -9.55 -4.75 11.37
C MET A 238 -9.16 -6.23 11.29
N HIS A 239 -9.09 -6.91 12.45
CA HIS A 239 -8.62 -8.30 12.63
C HIS A 239 -7.16 -8.54 12.25
N GLY A 240 -6.35 -7.49 12.03
CA GLY A 240 -5.01 -7.55 11.43
C GLY A 240 -3.84 -7.45 12.41
N ALA A 241 -2.64 -7.39 11.84
CA ALA A 241 -1.35 -7.43 12.54
C ALA A 241 -1.07 -6.21 13.42
N GLY A 242 -1.78 -5.09 13.20
CA GLY A 242 -1.65 -3.88 14.03
C GLY A 242 -2.15 -4.02 15.47
N VAL A 243 -2.88 -5.10 15.79
CA VAL A 243 -3.53 -5.33 17.10
C VAL A 243 -2.58 -5.19 18.28
N ARG A 244 -1.32 -5.56 18.16
CA ARG A 244 -0.29 -5.46 19.20
C ARG A 244 0.51 -4.17 19.13
N LEU A 245 1.04 -3.86 17.94
CA LEU A 245 2.08 -2.85 17.80
C LEU A 245 1.54 -1.43 17.76
N VAL A 246 0.34 -1.20 17.22
CA VAL A 246 -0.24 0.16 17.20
C VAL A 246 -0.58 0.64 18.61
N PRO A 247 -1.30 -0.12 19.47
CA PRO A 247 -1.51 0.29 20.86
C PRO A 247 -0.20 0.43 21.65
N ALA A 248 0.78 -0.46 21.41
CA ALA A 248 2.08 -0.39 22.08
C ALA A 248 2.85 0.87 21.66
N SER A 249 2.81 1.24 20.37
CA SER A 249 3.42 2.47 19.84
C SER A 249 2.75 3.71 20.42
N LEU A 250 1.41 3.79 20.41
CA LEU A 250 0.66 4.90 21.01
C LEU A 250 1.01 5.07 22.49
N LYS A 251 1.07 3.96 23.24
CA LYS A 251 1.50 3.97 24.65
C LYS A 251 2.93 4.48 24.81
N LYS A 252 3.84 4.06 23.93
CA LYS A 252 5.25 4.50 23.97
C LYS A 252 5.40 5.99 23.65
N PHE A 253 4.53 6.54 22.80
CA PHE A 253 4.43 7.99 22.58
C PHE A 253 3.88 8.73 23.80
N GLY A 254 3.16 8.05 24.70
CA GLY A 254 2.66 8.61 25.95
C GLY A 254 1.13 8.65 26.08
N PHE A 255 0.39 8.15 25.08
CA PHE A 255 -1.08 8.11 25.15
C PHE A 255 -1.56 6.99 26.07
N THR A 256 -2.48 7.31 26.98
CA THR A 256 -2.97 6.39 28.03
C THR A 256 -4.42 5.96 27.84
N ASN A 257 -5.15 6.60 26.93
CA ASN A 257 -6.58 6.37 26.73
C ASN A 257 -6.89 5.89 25.30
N VAL A 258 -6.38 4.69 24.98
CA VAL A 258 -6.61 4.01 23.70
C VAL A 258 -7.72 2.97 23.88
N ILE A 259 -8.83 3.14 23.18
CA ILE A 259 -10.03 2.30 23.23
C ILE A 259 -10.05 1.41 21.99
N MET A 260 -9.87 0.10 22.19
CA MET A 260 -9.90 -0.88 21.11
C MET A 260 -11.32 -1.23 20.68
N VAL A 261 -11.57 -1.35 19.39
CA VAL A 261 -12.77 -2.01 18.85
C VAL A 261 -12.63 -3.51 19.11
N LYS A 262 -13.24 -4.00 20.19
CA LYS A 262 -13.00 -5.35 20.72
C LYS A 262 -13.30 -6.45 19.71
N GLU A 263 -14.37 -6.32 18.95
CA GLU A 263 -14.81 -7.27 17.93
C GLU A 263 -13.77 -7.36 16.79
N GLN A 264 -13.17 -6.25 16.43
CA GLN A 264 -12.14 -6.17 15.36
C GLN A 264 -10.71 -6.40 15.88
N ALA A 265 -10.53 -6.46 17.21
CA ALA A 265 -9.25 -6.83 17.82
C ALA A 265 -9.05 -8.36 17.91
N VAL A 266 -10.08 -9.13 17.63
CA VAL A 266 -9.96 -10.59 17.47
C VAL A 266 -9.28 -10.90 16.15
N ILE A 267 -8.19 -11.66 16.20
CA ILE A 267 -7.47 -12.12 15.00
C ILE A 267 -8.32 -13.20 14.32
N ASP A 268 -8.82 -12.90 13.13
CA ASP A 268 -9.69 -13.79 12.36
C ASP A 268 -9.50 -13.55 10.85
N GLY A 269 -9.04 -14.56 10.14
CA GLY A 269 -8.79 -14.49 8.69
C GLY A 269 -10.05 -14.44 7.83
N ASP A 270 -11.22 -14.68 8.43
CA ASP A 270 -12.51 -14.54 7.75
C ASP A 270 -13.06 -13.11 7.79
N PHE A 271 -12.44 -12.20 8.56
CA PHE A 271 -12.84 -10.79 8.69
C PHE A 271 -14.34 -10.62 8.95
N PRO A 272 -14.92 -11.25 9.99
CA PRO A 272 -16.38 -11.42 10.13
C PRO A 272 -17.16 -10.12 10.29
N THR A 273 -16.50 -9.01 10.59
CA THR A 273 -17.14 -7.70 10.78
C THR A 273 -17.09 -6.79 9.55
N VAL A 274 -16.39 -7.19 8.48
CA VAL A 274 -16.20 -6.39 7.26
C VAL A 274 -16.17 -7.29 6.02
N GLU A 275 -16.68 -6.79 4.88
CA GLU A 275 -16.59 -7.48 3.59
C GLU A 275 -15.16 -7.45 3.02
N SER A 276 -14.50 -6.32 3.20
CA SER A 276 -13.11 -6.07 2.84
C SER A 276 -12.45 -5.27 3.95
N PRO A 277 -11.32 -5.71 4.51
CA PRO A 277 -10.64 -5.00 5.60
C PRO A 277 -9.86 -3.79 5.09
N ASN A 278 -10.55 -2.90 4.37
CA ASN A 278 -9.97 -1.72 3.72
C ASN A 278 -10.35 -0.43 4.45
N PRO A 279 -9.42 0.28 5.12
CA PRO A 279 -9.70 1.52 5.83
C PRO A 279 -10.13 2.70 4.93
N GLU A 280 -10.05 2.55 3.61
CA GLU A 280 -10.59 3.52 2.65
C GLU A 280 -12.12 3.54 2.65
N GLU A 281 -12.76 2.45 3.07
CA GLU A 281 -14.21 2.26 2.97
C GLU A 281 -14.91 2.71 4.24
N ARG A 282 -15.88 3.62 4.10
CA ARG A 282 -16.69 4.10 5.24
C ARG A 282 -17.40 2.96 5.98
N LYS A 283 -17.86 1.93 5.26
CA LYS A 283 -18.50 0.75 5.87
C LYS A 283 -17.56 0.00 6.80
N THR A 284 -16.30 -0.13 6.41
CA THR A 284 -15.26 -0.82 7.19
C THR A 284 -14.90 -0.04 8.45
N MET A 285 -14.91 1.29 8.38
CA MET A 285 -14.67 2.19 9.50
C MET A 285 -15.87 2.38 10.43
N ALA A 286 -17.08 1.94 10.03
CA ALA A 286 -18.33 2.27 10.73
C ALA A 286 -18.30 1.86 12.21
N MET A 287 -17.87 0.63 12.52
CA MET A 287 -17.83 0.13 13.91
C MET A 287 -16.90 0.97 14.81
N ALA A 288 -15.75 1.41 14.28
CA ALA A 288 -14.82 2.26 15.00
C ALA A 288 -15.40 3.69 15.21
N ILE A 289 -16.07 4.22 14.18
CA ILE A 289 -16.74 5.53 14.24
C ILE A 289 -17.92 5.50 15.22
N ASP A 290 -18.73 4.45 15.22
CA ASP A 290 -19.86 4.28 16.13
C ASP A 290 -19.39 4.17 17.60
N LEU A 291 -18.31 3.41 17.84
CA LEU A 291 -17.68 3.34 19.16
C LEU A 291 -17.15 4.71 19.59
N ALA A 292 -16.48 5.43 18.68
CA ALA A 292 -15.98 6.77 18.97
C ALA A 292 -17.10 7.76 19.31
N ALA A 293 -18.21 7.70 18.60
CA ALA A 293 -19.39 8.53 18.89
C ALA A 293 -19.97 8.23 20.27
N LYS A 294 -20.03 6.94 20.66
CA LYS A 294 -20.49 6.50 21.98
C LYS A 294 -19.56 6.96 23.11
N GLU A 295 -18.26 6.84 22.93
CA GLU A 295 -17.24 7.17 23.92
C GLU A 295 -16.88 8.67 23.92
N GLY A 296 -17.32 9.43 22.92
CA GLY A 296 -16.95 10.82 22.73
C GLY A 296 -15.45 10.97 22.43
N ALA A 297 -14.90 10.09 21.58
CA ALA A 297 -13.48 10.09 21.28
C ALA A 297 -13.07 11.28 20.41
N ASP A 298 -11.80 11.70 20.54
CA ASP A 298 -11.24 12.83 19.79
C ASP A 298 -10.74 12.39 18.41
N LEU A 299 -10.29 11.13 18.32
CA LEU A 299 -9.63 10.58 17.15
C LEU A 299 -10.01 9.10 16.94
N VAL A 300 -10.22 8.71 15.68
CA VAL A 300 -10.38 7.32 15.27
C VAL A 300 -9.24 6.93 14.36
N LEU A 301 -8.58 5.83 14.67
CA LEU A 301 -7.51 5.24 13.89
C LEU A 301 -7.87 3.81 13.50
N ALA A 302 -7.47 3.39 12.31
CA ALA A 302 -7.58 2.00 11.90
C ALA A 302 -6.43 1.61 10.98
N THR A 303 -6.15 0.29 10.90
CA THR A 303 -5.14 -0.26 9.99
C THR A 303 -5.70 -1.45 9.23
N ASP A 304 -5.22 -1.68 8.02
CA ASP A 304 -5.52 -2.89 7.26
C ASP A 304 -4.78 -4.12 7.83
N PRO A 305 -5.06 -5.35 7.36
CA PRO A 305 -4.54 -6.57 7.98
C PRO A 305 -3.02 -6.68 8.09
N ASP A 306 -2.25 -6.11 7.18
CA ASP A 306 -0.79 -6.09 7.24
C ASP A 306 -0.21 -4.75 7.73
N SER A 307 -1.08 -3.86 8.19
CA SER A 307 -0.78 -2.58 8.89
C SER A 307 0.19 -1.68 8.12
N ASP A 308 0.06 -1.66 6.80
CA ASP A 308 0.78 -0.74 5.93
C ASP A 308 -0.07 0.48 5.52
N ARG A 309 -1.39 0.48 5.82
CA ARG A 309 -2.32 1.59 5.56
C ARG A 309 -2.99 2.07 6.84
N ILE A 310 -3.20 3.38 6.93
CA ILE A 310 -3.85 4.06 8.05
C ILE A 310 -5.19 4.67 7.63
N GLY A 311 -6.29 4.32 8.31
CA GLY A 311 -7.55 5.04 8.27
C GLY A 311 -7.65 6.03 9.42
N VAL A 312 -8.11 7.25 9.15
CA VAL A 312 -8.26 8.31 10.15
C VAL A 312 -9.65 8.92 10.04
N ALA A 313 -10.38 8.98 11.16
CA ALA A 313 -11.58 9.80 11.23
C ALA A 313 -11.45 10.83 12.36
N LEU A 314 -11.85 12.06 12.06
CA LEU A 314 -11.72 13.22 12.93
C LEU A 314 -13.09 13.67 13.41
N ARG A 315 -13.17 14.07 14.70
CA ARG A 315 -14.37 14.69 15.24
C ARG A 315 -14.41 16.18 14.82
N ASN A 316 -15.46 16.58 14.11
CA ASN A 316 -15.68 17.97 13.72
C ASN A 316 -16.37 18.77 14.85
N LYS A 317 -16.51 20.10 14.65
CA LYS A 317 -17.19 21.00 15.62
C LYS A 317 -18.66 20.63 15.91
N LYS A 318 -19.32 19.93 14.98
CA LYS A 318 -20.71 19.47 15.14
C LYS A 318 -20.78 18.17 15.96
N GLY A 319 -19.62 17.58 16.33
CA GLY A 319 -19.53 16.30 17.01
C GLY A 319 -19.65 15.09 16.08
N GLU A 320 -19.65 15.28 14.77
CA GLU A 320 -19.71 14.23 13.75
C GLU A 320 -18.30 13.74 13.41
N TYR A 321 -18.18 12.50 12.96
CA TYR A 321 -16.89 11.93 12.54
C TYR A 321 -16.74 11.99 11.02
N VAL A 322 -15.70 12.68 10.57
CA VAL A 322 -15.32 12.84 9.16
C VAL A 322 -14.18 11.88 8.86
N LEU A 323 -14.44 10.89 7.99
CA LEU A 323 -13.41 9.99 7.49
C LEU A 323 -12.53 10.75 6.48
N LEU A 324 -11.24 10.86 6.77
CA LEU A 324 -10.26 11.41 5.84
C LEU A 324 -9.96 10.42 4.72
N ASN A 325 -9.74 10.94 3.51
CA ASN A 325 -9.13 10.14 2.46
C ASN A 325 -7.59 10.14 2.59
N GLY A 326 -6.91 9.28 1.80
CA GLY A 326 -5.47 9.14 1.90
C GLY A 326 -4.70 10.42 1.53
N ASN A 327 -5.23 11.24 0.62
CA ASN A 327 -4.65 12.56 0.30
C ASN A 327 -4.69 13.52 1.48
N GLN A 328 -5.83 13.60 2.16
CA GLN A 328 -6.01 14.43 3.35
C GLN A 328 -5.11 13.99 4.49
N THR A 329 -5.05 12.68 4.75
CA THR A 329 -4.18 12.09 5.77
C THR A 329 -2.71 12.39 5.48
N LEU A 330 -2.26 12.20 4.24
CA LEU A 330 -0.89 12.50 3.81
C LEU A 330 -0.55 13.98 4.01
N VAL A 331 -1.40 14.88 3.52
CA VAL A 331 -1.16 16.34 3.62
C VAL A 331 -1.09 16.78 5.08
N LEU A 332 -1.95 16.22 5.93
CA LEU A 332 -1.99 16.54 7.34
C LEU A 332 -0.71 16.08 8.07
N LEU A 333 -0.30 14.82 7.88
CA LEU A 333 0.93 14.29 8.47
C LEU A 333 2.18 15.02 7.95
N LEU A 334 2.22 15.28 6.65
CA LEU A 334 3.33 16.01 6.02
C LEU A 334 3.42 17.45 6.53
N SER A 335 2.28 18.14 6.63
CA SER A 335 2.23 19.52 7.17
C SER A 335 2.69 19.55 8.63
N TYR A 336 2.30 18.57 9.44
CA TYR A 336 2.75 18.43 10.82
C TYR A 336 4.27 18.27 10.89
N GLN A 337 4.81 17.29 10.17
CA GLN A 337 6.25 17.04 10.20
C GLN A 337 7.06 18.25 9.72
N LEU A 338 6.69 18.86 8.59
CA LEU A 338 7.42 20.01 8.06
C LEU A 338 7.33 21.22 8.99
N THR A 339 6.18 21.46 9.63
CA THR A 339 6.01 22.53 10.61
C THR A 339 6.94 22.30 11.81
N ARG A 340 6.94 21.09 12.36
CA ARG A 340 7.77 20.78 13.53
C ARG A 340 9.28 20.83 13.22
N TRP A 341 9.68 20.32 12.04
CA TRP A 341 11.07 20.43 11.59
C TRP A 341 11.51 21.89 11.43
N ALA A 342 10.64 22.73 10.87
CA ALA A 342 10.91 24.17 10.71
C ALA A 342 11.04 24.87 12.08
N GLU A 343 10.09 24.61 13.01
CA GLU A 343 10.10 25.20 14.36
C GLU A 343 11.32 24.78 15.18
N ARG A 344 11.83 23.57 14.96
CA ARG A 344 13.04 23.04 15.58
C ARG A 344 14.33 23.51 14.93
N GLY A 345 14.23 24.26 13.80
CA GLY A 345 15.39 24.74 13.05
C GLY A 345 16.15 23.61 12.34
N GLU A 346 15.50 22.50 12.03
CA GLU A 346 16.12 21.30 11.43
C GLU A 346 16.06 21.29 9.89
N LEU A 347 15.41 22.29 9.27
CA LEU A 347 15.39 22.45 7.81
C LEU A 347 16.61 23.26 7.34
N ASP A 348 17.62 22.58 6.83
CA ASP A 348 18.86 23.17 6.31
C ASP A 348 18.97 23.20 4.78
N GLY A 349 17.88 22.80 4.07
CA GLY A 349 17.82 22.73 2.61
C GLY A 349 18.22 21.38 2.02
N ASN A 350 18.62 20.42 2.83
CA ASN A 350 19.01 19.06 2.39
C ASN A 350 17.94 18.00 2.70
N GLN A 351 16.71 18.43 2.94
CA GLN A 351 15.60 17.54 3.19
C GLN A 351 14.71 17.40 1.95
N TYR A 352 13.99 16.26 1.90
CA TYR A 352 13.01 16.04 0.85
C TYR A 352 11.83 15.20 1.36
N VAL A 353 10.75 15.29 0.60
CA VAL A 353 9.52 14.51 0.76
C VAL A 353 9.18 13.83 -0.55
N VAL A 354 8.40 12.76 -0.52
CA VAL A 354 8.03 12.00 -1.73
C VAL A 354 6.54 11.70 -1.75
N LYS A 355 5.91 11.87 -2.90
CA LYS A 355 4.53 11.42 -3.14
C LYS A 355 4.38 10.78 -4.52
N THR A 356 3.23 10.11 -4.76
CA THR A 356 2.97 9.61 -6.11
C THR A 356 2.41 10.71 -7.02
N ILE A 357 2.55 10.52 -8.34
CA ILE A 357 2.05 11.45 -9.36
C ILE A 357 0.54 11.66 -9.33
N VAL A 358 -0.21 10.76 -8.70
CA VAL A 358 -1.68 10.83 -8.54
C VAL A 358 -2.12 11.29 -7.15
N THR A 359 -1.17 11.49 -6.24
CA THR A 359 -1.42 12.05 -4.91
C THR A 359 -1.58 13.58 -5.00
N SER A 360 -2.33 14.15 -4.06
CA SER A 360 -2.70 15.57 -4.01
C SER A 360 -1.55 16.53 -4.30
N GLN A 361 -1.79 17.50 -5.18
CA GLN A 361 -0.86 18.60 -5.45
C GLN A 361 -0.72 19.57 -4.25
N MET A 362 -1.58 19.47 -3.24
CA MET A 362 -1.42 20.21 -2.00
C MET A 362 -0.11 19.86 -1.29
N ALA A 363 0.35 18.61 -1.38
CA ALA A 363 1.64 18.21 -0.81
C ALA A 363 2.81 19.01 -1.43
N ASN A 364 2.77 19.30 -2.74
CA ASN A 364 3.76 20.15 -3.39
C ASN A 364 3.69 21.60 -2.83
N ALA A 365 2.48 22.16 -2.69
CA ALA A 365 2.30 23.51 -2.15
C ALA A 365 2.80 23.62 -0.69
N VAL A 366 2.57 22.60 0.12
CA VAL A 366 3.09 22.52 1.50
C VAL A 366 4.63 22.45 1.48
N ALA A 367 5.22 21.55 0.71
CA ALA A 367 6.67 21.40 0.63
C ALA A 367 7.37 22.68 0.11
N GLU A 368 6.79 23.34 -0.91
CA GLU A 368 7.26 24.62 -1.45
C GLU A 368 7.28 25.73 -0.38
N HIS A 369 6.22 25.82 0.45
CA HIS A 369 6.16 26.79 1.54
C HIS A 369 7.36 26.65 2.51
N PHE A 370 7.76 25.42 2.81
CA PHE A 370 8.91 25.14 3.67
C PHE A 370 10.24 25.09 2.91
N LYS A 371 10.24 25.32 1.59
CA LYS A 371 11.40 25.21 0.70
C LYS A 371 12.06 23.82 0.74
N VAL A 372 11.24 22.79 0.94
CA VAL A 372 11.65 21.39 0.93
C VAL A 372 11.34 20.80 -0.44
N LYS A 373 12.28 20.03 -0.99
CA LYS A 373 12.09 19.38 -2.29
C LYS A 373 11.02 18.29 -2.19
N CYS A 374 10.02 18.35 -3.06
CA CYS A 374 9.00 17.31 -3.21
C CYS A 374 9.28 16.52 -4.49
N TYR A 375 9.53 15.22 -4.34
CA TYR A 375 9.65 14.32 -5.48
C TYR A 375 8.29 13.69 -5.80
N ASP A 376 7.93 13.70 -7.07
CA ASP A 376 6.81 12.92 -7.61
C ASP A 376 7.34 11.60 -8.18
N CYS A 377 6.69 10.47 -7.90
CA CYS A 377 7.04 9.17 -8.48
C CYS A 377 5.81 8.42 -8.99
N LEU A 378 6.01 7.34 -9.72
CA LEU A 378 4.93 6.45 -10.15
C LEU A 378 4.19 5.86 -8.95
N THR A 379 2.95 5.40 -9.18
CA THR A 379 2.12 4.74 -8.17
C THR A 379 2.71 3.41 -7.73
N GLY A 380 2.79 3.21 -6.43
CA GLY A 380 3.36 2.04 -5.77
C GLY A 380 4.53 2.43 -4.88
N PHE A 381 4.45 2.04 -3.60
CA PHE A 381 5.41 2.49 -2.59
C PHE A 381 6.86 2.13 -2.91
N LYS A 382 7.09 1.07 -3.68
CA LYS A 382 8.40 0.67 -4.19
C LYS A 382 9.14 1.80 -4.96
N TYR A 383 8.40 2.73 -5.59
CA TYR A 383 9.00 3.88 -6.26
C TYR A 383 9.37 4.98 -5.28
N ILE A 384 8.60 5.15 -4.20
CA ILE A 384 8.98 6.01 -3.07
C ILE A 384 10.27 5.45 -2.44
N ALA A 385 10.30 4.16 -2.14
CA ALA A 385 11.46 3.47 -1.59
C ALA A 385 12.70 3.57 -2.49
N LYS A 386 12.51 3.52 -3.83
CA LYS A 386 13.59 3.73 -4.81
C LYS A 386 14.21 5.12 -4.65
N ILE A 387 13.39 6.18 -4.57
CA ILE A 387 13.88 7.54 -4.35
C ILE A 387 14.62 7.66 -3.01
N ILE A 388 14.09 7.04 -1.94
CA ILE A 388 14.76 7.04 -0.64
C ILE A 388 16.13 6.38 -0.75
N ARG A 389 16.25 5.21 -1.39
CA ARG A 389 17.52 4.51 -1.61
C ARG A 389 18.51 5.33 -2.43
N GLU A 390 18.08 5.99 -3.50
CA GLU A 390 18.93 6.80 -4.37
C GLU A 390 19.47 8.05 -3.67
N ASN A 391 18.78 8.54 -2.64
CA ASN A 391 19.19 9.70 -1.82
C ASN A 391 19.82 9.30 -0.48
N GLU A 392 19.95 8.02 -0.15
CA GLU A 392 20.54 7.54 1.10
C GLU A 392 21.97 8.08 1.24
N GLY A 393 22.27 8.69 2.40
CA GLY A 393 23.55 9.35 2.66
C GLY A 393 23.79 10.68 1.93
N LYS A 394 22.86 11.15 1.07
CA LYS A 394 22.98 12.41 0.30
C LYS A 394 22.02 13.46 0.81
N ALA A 395 20.78 13.09 1.11
CA ALA A 395 19.72 13.98 1.57
C ALA A 395 18.83 13.24 2.58
N LYS A 396 18.11 13.99 3.43
CA LYS A 396 17.31 13.42 4.51
C LYS A 396 15.83 13.35 4.12
N TYR A 397 15.29 12.15 4.09
CA TYR A 397 13.88 11.89 3.90
C TYR A 397 13.10 12.27 5.17
N ILE A 398 12.08 13.12 5.03
CA ILE A 398 11.19 13.48 6.15
C ILE A 398 9.98 12.56 6.20
N GLY A 399 9.26 12.47 5.07
CA GLY A 399 8.04 11.70 4.99
C GLY A 399 7.41 11.75 3.61
N GLY A 400 6.36 10.97 3.42
CA GLY A 400 5.61 10.92 2.19
C GLY A 400 4.75 9.66 2.08
N GLY A 401 4.07 9.53 0.94
CA GLY A 401 3.14 8.41 0.80
C GLY A 401 2.29 8.45 -0.46
N GLU A 402 1.21 7.71 -0.39
CA GLU A 402 0.29 7.47 -1.48
C GLU A 402 -1.13 7.92 -1.12
N GLU A 403 -1.92 8.31 -2.13
CA GLU A 403 -3.34 8.58 -2.00
C GLU A 403 -4.15 7.38 -1.47
N SER A 404 -3.58 6.18 -1.59
CA SER A 404 -4.16 4.91 -1.13
C SER A 404 -3.82 4.60 0.33
N PHE A 405 -3.85 5.63 1.21
CA PHE A 405 -3.76 5.51 2.67
C PHE A 405 -2.41 5.02 3.22
N GLY A 406 -1.38 4.95 2.38
CA GLY A 406 -0.03 4.58 2.79
C GLY A 406 0.84 5.79 3.10
N TYR A 407 1.47 5.83 4.28
CA TYR A 407 2.40 6.86 4.71
C TYR A 407 3.66 6.25 5.34
N LEU A 408 4.79 6.90 5.15
CA LEU A 408 6.04 6.60 5.83
C LEU A 408 6.66 7.89 6.34
N ALA A 409 7.02 7.92 7.61
CA ALA A 409 7.83 8.95 8.23
C ALA A 409 9.24 8.43 8.50
N GLY A 410 10.27 9.20 8.11
CA GLY A 410 11.66 8.77 8.25
C GLY A 410 12.03 7.59 7.33
N ASP A 411 13.27 7.13 7.44
CA ASP A 411 13.85 6.18 6.49
C ASP A 411 14.33 4.86 7.12
N TYR A 412 13.82 4.53 8.31
CA TYR A 412 14.19 3.31 9.03
C TYR A 412 13.63 2.02 8.40
N VAL A 413 12.54 2.14 7.62
CA VAL A 413 11.95 1.10 6.78
C VAL A 413 11.84 1.57 5.32
N ARG A 414 11.42 0.71 4.42
CA ARG A 414 11.26 1.01 2.97
C ARG A 414 9.89 0.60 2.44
N ASP A 415 8.92 0.50 3.32
CA ASP A 415 7.50 0.36 2.96
C ASP A 415 6.67 1.28 3.85
N LYS A 416 5.39 1.44 3.52
CA LYS A 416 4.40 2.19 4.29
C LYS A 416 4.34 1.64 5.71
N ASP A 417 4.20 2.52 6.68
CA ASP A 417 4.15 2.14 8.08
C ASP A 417 2.97 2.79 8.81
N ALA A 418 1.89 2.01 8.96
CA ALA A 418 0.72 2.49 9.69
C ALA A 418 0.92 2.51 11.20
N VAL A 419 1.89 1.78 11.76
CA VAL A 419 2.20 1.84 13.20
C VAL A 419 2.74 3.21 13.56
N SER A 420 3.72 3.71 12.82
CA SER A 420 4.26 5.05 13.00
C SER A 420 3.26 6.14 12.60
N ALA A 421 2.54 5.94 11.49
CA ALA A 421 1.56 6.90 11.02
C ALA A 421 0.41 7.12 12.02
N CYS A 422 -0.08 6.07 12.70
CA CYS A 422 -1.07 6.18 13.77
C CYS A 422 -0.55 7.01 14.94
N SER A 423 0.68 6.76 15.38
CA SER A 423 1.28 7.49 16.50
C SER A 423 1.52 8.96 16.14
N LEU A 424 1.98 9.24 14.94
CA LEU A 424 2.17 10.62 14.44
C LEU A 424 0.84 11.34 14.23
N ALA A 425 -0.22 10.67 13.81
CA ALA A 425 -1.55 11.28 13.71
C ALA A 425 -2.09 11.69 15.09
N ALA A 426 -1.91 10.83 16.10
CA ALA A 426 -2.27 11.14 17.48
C ALA A 426 -1.42 12.28 18.04
N GLU A 427 -0.11 12.26 17.79
CA GLU A 427 0.80 13.34 18.22
C GLU A 427 0.47 14.68 17.55
N ALA A 428 0.14 14.67 16.24
CA ALA A 428 -0.31 15.85 15.51
C ALA A 428 -1.60 16.43 16.10
N ALA A 429 -2.53 15.55 16.54
CA ALA A 429 -3.76 15.99 17.22
C ALA A 429 -3.45 16.67 18.56
N ALA A 430 -2.63 16.04 19.40
CA ALA A 430 -2.21 16.61 20.68
C ALA A 430 -1.46 17.95 20.48
N TRP A 431 -0.59 18.04 19.47
CA TRP A 431 0.15 19.26 19.16
C TRP A 431 -0.78 20.39 18.66
N ALA A 432 -1.74 20.10 17.80
CA ALA A 432 -2.69 21.10 17.31
C ALA A 432 -3.56 21.64 18.44
N MET A 433 -4.02 20.77 19.34
CA MET A 433 -4.78 21.17 20.54
C MET A 433 -3.94 22.04 21.50
N ASP A 434 -2.69 21.63 21.77
CA ASP A 434 -1.80 22.33 22.72
C ASP A 434 -1.33 23.70 22.22
N THR A 435 -0.95 23.79 20.93
CA THR A 435 -0.28 24.99 20.41
C THR A 435 -1.21 25.96 19.73
N MET A 436 -2.32 25.49 19.17
CA MET A 436 -3.26 26.32 18.41
C MET A 436 -4.68 26.34 18.97
N GLY A 437 -5.00 25.44 19.93
CA GLY A 437 -6.36 25.25 20.43
C GLY A 437 -7.33 24.71 19.38
N LEU A 438 -6.81 23.99 18.37
CA LEU A 438 -7.57 23.46 17.23
C LEU A 438 -7.63 21.93 17.29
N THR A 439 -8.76 21.37 16.88
CA THR A 439 -8.82 19.94 16.50
C THR A 439 -8.08 19.71 15.19
N LEU A 440 -7.77 18.46 14.85
CA LEU A 440 -7.17 18.14 13.55
C LEU A 440 -8.07 18.51 12.36
N ASP A 441 -9.39 18.41 12.51
CA ASP A 441 -10.34 18.83 11.47
C ASP A 441 -10.25 20.35 11.22
N GLU A 442 -10.25 21.12 12.29
CA GLU A 442 -10.09 22.58 12.20
C GLU A 442 -8.74 22.98 11.62
N TRP A 443 -7.68 22.27 12.01
CA TRP A 443 -6.35 22.52 11.46
C TRP A 443 -6.28 22.18 9.97
N LEU A 444 -6.87 21.07 9.53
CA LEU A 444 -6.95 20.72 8.11
C LEU A 444 -7.68 21.81 7.31
N GLN A 445 -8.78 22.35 7.84
CA GLN A 445 -9.49 23.47 7.22
C GLN A 445 -8.62 24.74 7.16
N ALA A 446 -7.83 25.01 8.19
CA ALA A 446 -6.87 26.12 8.19
C ALA A 446 -5.75 25.92 7.15
N LEU A 447 -5.29 24.69 6.93
CA LEU A 447 -4.35 24.38 5.85
C LEU A 447 -4.95 24.65 4.47
N TYR A 448 -6.23 24.36 4.26
CA TYR A 448 -6.92 24.69 3.01
C TYR A 448 -7.03 26.22 2.79
N VAL A 449 -7.24 26.99 3.84
CA VAL A 449 -7.20 28.46 3.75
C VAL A 449 -5.79 28.95 3.38
N LYS A 450 -4.77 28.31 3.94
CA LYS A 450 -3.37 28.71 3.72
C LYS A 450 -2.83 28.34 2.34
N TYR A 451 -3.15 27.13 1.85
CA TYR A 451 -2.52 26.58 0.64
C TYR A 451 -3.48 26.46 -0.56
N GLY A 452 -4.77 26.75 -0.35
CA GLY A 452 -5.85 26.49 -1.30
C GLY A 452 -6.59 25.20 -0.98
N PHE A 453 -7.86 25.12 -1.35
CA PHE A 453 -8.67 23.93 -1.15
C PHE A 453 -8.48 22.99 -2.33
N TYR A 454 -7.75 21.91 -2.10
CA TYR A 454 -7.57 20.82 -3.05
C TYR A 454 -8.59 19.72 -2.75
N ARG A 455 -9.19 19.19 -3.81
CA ARG A 455 -10.15 18.10 -3.73
C ARG A 455 -9.82 17.06 -4.79
N GLU A 456 -9.74 15.81 -4.38
CA GLU A 456 -9.41 14.69 -5.25
C GLU A 456 -10.60 13.75 -5.42
N GLY A 457 -10.66 13.09 -6.57
CA GLY A 457 -11.63 12.08 -6.91
C GLY A 457 -11.01 10.92 -7.68
N LEU A 458 -11.65 9.77 -7.61
CA LEU A 458 -11.24 8.55 -8.32
C LEU A 458 -12.44 7.89 -8.97
N VAL A 459 -12.28 7.49 -10.24
CA VAL A 459 -13.21 6.60 -10.93
C VAL A 459 -12.45 5.39 -11.45
N SER A 460 -13.01 4.20 -11.19
CA SER A 460 -12.51 2.94 -11.74
C SER A 460 -13.52 2.40 -12.74
N VAL A 461 -13.16 2.39 -14.02
CA VAL A 461 -13.99 1.82 -15.10
C VAL A 461 -13.54 0.37 -15.32
N VAL A 462 -14.43 -0.57 -15.00
CA VAL A 462 -14.18 -2.01 -15.18
C VAL A 462 -14.79 -2.47 -16.51
N ARG A 463 -14.02 -3.23 -17.28
CA ARG A 463 -14.47 -3.87 -18.54
C ARG A 463 -14.10 -5.34 -18.49
N LYS A 464 -15.08 -6.22 -18.25
CA LYS A 464 -14.83 -7.65 -18.04
C LYS A 464 -14.37 -8.37 -19.30
N GLY A 465 -13.53 -9.40 -19.11
CA GLY A 465 -13.09 -10.32 -20.16
C GLY A 465 -11.99 -9.77 -21.06
N LYS A 466 -11.61 -10.57 -22.06
CA LYS A 466 -10.55 -10.26 -23.06
C LYS A 466 -10.88 -9.00 -23.86
N GLU A 467 -12.10 -8.91 -24.38
CA GLU A 467 -12.57 -7.73 -25.13
C GLU A 467 -12.51 -6.45 -24.29
N GLY A 468 -12.80 -6.56 -22.98
CA GLY A 468 -12.69 -5.43 -22.07
C GLY A 468 -11.25 -4.97 -21.88
N ALA A 469 -10.30 -5.89 -21.78
CA ALA A 469 -8.87 -5.57 -21.70
C ALA A 469 -8.36 -4.89 -22.98
N GLU A 470 -8.77 -5.40 -24.16
CA GLU A 470 -8.43 -4.82 -25.47
C GLU A 470 -9.02 -3.40 -25.60
N LEU A 471 -10.26 -3.19 -25.14
CA LEU A 471 -10.90 -1.88 -25.13
C LEU A 471 -10.12 -0.87 -24.28
N ILE A 472 -9.66 -1.27 -23.09
CA ILE A 472 -8.86 -0.42 -22.19
C ILE A 472 -7.54 -0.03 -22.86
N GLN A 473 -6.84 -0.97 -23.52
CA GLN A 473 -5.62 -0.67 -24.26
C GLN A 473 -5.89 0.31 -25.41
N LYS A 474 -6.98 0.11 -26.15
CA LYS A 474 -7.40 1.03 -27.21
C LYS A 474 -7.69 2.43 -26.66
N MET A 475 -8.38 2.54 -25.51
CA MET A 475 -8.62 3.85 -24.87
C MET A 475 -7.30 4.60 -24.62
N MET A 476 -6.27 3.93 -24.12
CA MET A 476 -4.97 4.56 -23.88
C MET A 476 -4.28 5.00 -25.17
N VAL A 477 -4.40 4.23 -26.25
CA VAL A 477 -3.89 4.60 -27.57
C VAL A 477 -4.65 5.83 -28.11
N ASP A 478 -5.97 5.83 -28.01
CA ASP A 478 -6.84 6.92 -28.47
C ASP A 478 -6.56 8.21 -27.68
N PHE A 479 -6.38 8.15 -26.36
CA PHE A 479 -6.03 9.31 -25.52
C PHE A 479 -4.65 9.88 -25.84
N ARG A 480 -3.70 9.06 -26.29
CA ARG A 480 -2.39 9.54 -26.76
C ARG A 480 -2.47 10.20 -28.11
N ALA A 481 -3.21 9.60 -29.04
CA ALA A 481 -3.38 10.14 -30.39
C ALA A 481 -4.22 11.42 -30.41
N ASN A 482 -5.23 11.49 -29.56
CA ASN A 482 -6.20 12.58 -29.51
C ASN A 482 -6.46 13.01 -28.06
N PRO A 483 -5.47 13.63 -27.37
CA PRO A 483 -5.68 14.10 -26.00
C PRO A 483 -6.77 15.20 -25.96
N PRO A 484 -7.51 15.31 -24.85
CA PRO A 484 -8.51 16.36 -24.69
C PRO A 484 -7.85 17.73 -24.81
N LYS A 485 -8.44 18.62 -25.62
CA LYS A 485 -7.95 20.01 -25.76
C LYS A 485 -8.39 20.89 -24.58
N ALA A 486 -9.50 20.55 -23.97
CA ALA A 486 -10.04 21.19 -22.78
C ALA A 486 -10.75 20.14 -21.91
N ILE A 487 -10.86 20.37 -20.62
CA ILE A 487 -11.60 19.56 -19.65
C ILE A 487 -12.53 20.51 -18.89
N LEU A 488 -13.84 20.24 -18.96
CA LEU A 488 -14.89 21.08 -18.42
C LEU A 488 -14.72 22.57 -18.82
N GLY A 489 -14.38 22.81 -20.09
CA GLY A 489 -14.15 24.13 -20.66
C GLY A 489 -12.81 24.79 -20.33
N SER A 490 -11.98 24.24 -19.46
CA SER A 490 -10.64 24.74 -19.15
C SER A 490 -9.61 24.12 -20.10
N GLU A 491 -8.81 24.95 -20.78
CA GLU A 491 -7.80 24.52 -21.75
C GLU A 491 -6.73 23.62 -21.12
N VAL A 492 -6.37 22.50 -21.78
CA VAL A 492 -5.24 21.67 -21.38
C VAL A 492 -3.95 22.37 -21.78
N VAL A 493 -3.12 22.66 -20.80
CA VAL A 493 -1.86 23.42 -20.99
C VAL A 493 -0.60 22.54 -20.92
N LYS A 494 -0.69 21.38 -20.24
CA LYS A 494 0.44 20.45 -20.09
C LYS A 494 -0.03 19.01 -20.14
N ILE A 495 0.75 18.15 -20.83
CA ILE A 495 0.52 16.71 -20.93
C ILE A 495 1.80 15.97 -20.52
N ASN A 496 1.70 15.06 -19.57
CA ASN A 496 2.75 14.11 -19.23
C ASN A 496 2.39 12.73 -19.81
N ASP A 497 3.27 12.15 -20.61
CA ASP A 497 3.16 10.76 -21.05
C ASP A 497 4.34 9.95 -20.48
N PHE A 498 4.06 9.11 -19.50
CA PHE A 498 5.06 8.27 -18.84
C PHE A 498 5.47 7.05 -19.68
N GLN A 499 4.77 6.76 -20.78
CA GLN A 499 5.17 5.72 -21.71
C GLN A 499 6.28 6.20 -22.66
N THR A 500 6.21 7.44 -23.09
CA THR A 500 7.25 8.07 -23.92
C THR A 500 8.32 8.78 -23.10
N LEU A 501 8.04 9.05 -21.81
CA LEU A 501 8.84 9.85 -20.88
C LEU A 501 8.98 11.30 -21.34
N GLU A 502 7.88 11.88 -21.83
CA GLU A 502 7.84 13.26 -22.32
C GLU A 502 6.76 14.08 -21.61
N THR A 503 7.10 15.29 -21.24
CA THR A 503 6.16 16.35 -20.90
C THR A 503 6.02 17.29 -22.08
N LEU A 504 4.79 17.53 -22.54
CA LEU A 504 4.44 18.49 -23.59
C LEU A 504 3.84 19.75 -22.97
N ASP A 505 4.44 20.90 -23.19
CA ASP A 505 3.78 22.20 -23.03
C ASP A 505 2.90 22.42 -24.28
N VAL A 506 1.57 22.41 -24.09
CA VAL A 506 0.63 22.44 -25.21
C VAL A 506 0.64 23.79 -25.93
N LYS A 507 0.91 24.88 -25.21
CA LYS A 507 0.90 26.23 -25.75
C LYS A 507 2.11 26.50 -26.64
N THR A 508 3.28 26.05 -26.22
CA THR A 508 4.55 26.30 -26.94
C THR A 508 4.96 25.15 -27.86
N GLY A 509 4.39 23.96 -27.68
CA GLY A 509 4.82 22.73 -28.32
C GLY A 509 6.16 22.19 -27.80
N ALA A 510 6.74 22.81 -26.77
CA ALA A 510 8.01 22.36 -26.19
C ALA A 510 7.86 21.02 -25.47
N LYS A 511 8.84 20.15 -25.65
CA LYS A 511 8.93 18.86 -24.99
C LYS A 511 10.11 18.82 -24.04
N THR A 512 9.90 18.28 -22.83
CA THR A 512 10.93 18.03 -21.83
C THR A 512 10.89 16.56 -21.39
N ALA A 513 12.05 16.01 -21.03
CA ALA A 513 12.13 14.62 -20.58
C ALA A 513 11.54 14.46 -19.15
N ILE A 514 10.90 13.34 -18.92
CA ILE A 514 10.50 12.88 -17.58
C ILE A 514 11.56 11.91 -17.07
N GLU A 515 12.20 12.24 -15.95
CA GLU A 515 13.24 11.41 -15.31
C GLU A 515 12.61 10.40 -14.34
N GLN A 516 11.86 9.44 -14.88
CA GLN A 516 11.22 8.36 -14.11
C GLN A 516 11.22 7.05 -14.90
N ASP A 517 10.77 5.96 -14.27
CA ASP A 517 10.56 4.69 -14.96
C ASP A 517 9.39 4.79 -15.96
N ARG A 518 9.43 3.97 -17.02
CA ARG A 518 8.33 3.92 -17.99
C ARG A 518 7.09 3.28 -17.38
N SER A 519 5.93 3.88 -17.65
CA SER A 519 4.63 3.36 -17.22
C SER A 519 3.53 3.78 -18.17
N ASN A 520 2.50 2.96 -18.33
CA ASN A 520 1.34 3.29 -19.15
C ASN A 520 0.40 4.27 -18.42
N VAL A 521 0.89 5.50 -18.20
CA VAL A 521 0.16 6.57 -17.51
C VAL A 521 0.17 7.82 -18.36
N LEU A 522 -0.97 8.52 -18.40
CA LEU A 522 -1.13 9.87 -18.96
C LEU A 522 -1.61 10.83 -17.88
N GLN A 523 -1.12 12.06 -17.93
CA GLN A 523 -1.65 13.15 -17.10
C GLN A 523 -1.92 14.38 -17.94
N TRP A 524 -3.06 15.01 -17.70
CA TRP A 524 -3.46 16.29 -18.31
C TRP A 524 -3.64 17.34 -17.23
N PHE A 525 -3.08 18.52 -17.47
CA PHE A 525 -3.19 19.67 -16.58
C PHE A 525 -3.83 20.82 -17.33
N THR A 526 -4.85 21.41 -16.74
CA THR A 526 -5.59 22.54 -17.35
C THR A 526 -5.15 23.89 -16.78
N ALA A 527 -5.51 24.96 -17.47
CA ALA A 527 -5.18 26.33 -17.10
C ALA A 527 -5.71 26.75 -15.71
N ASP A 528 -6.84 26.18 -15.27
CA ASP A 528 -7.42 26.42 -13.94
C ASP A 528 -6.80 25.55 -12.83
N GLY A 529 -5.77 24.75 -13.17
CA GLY A 529 -5.06 23.89 -12.24
C GLY A 529 -5.73 22.54 -11.95
N THR A 530 -6.73 22.14 -12.73
CA THR A 530 -7.26 20.78 -12.70
C THR A 530 -6.21 19.80 -13.23
N ALA A 531 -6.05 18.66 -12.55
CA ALA A 531 -5.20 17.56 -12.98
C ALA A 531 -6.04 16.29 -13.19
N VAL A 532 -5.87 15.62 -14.32
CA VAL A 532 -6.48 14.31 -14.59
C VAL A 532 -5.38 13.33 -14.94
N SER A 533 -5.31 12.22 -14.20
CA SER A 533 -4.37 11.13 -14.49
C SER A 533 -5.13 9.88 -14.89
N VAL A 534 -4.67 9.21 -15.93
CA VAL A 534 -5.30 8.00 -16.50
C VAL A 534 -4.30 6.85 -16.45
N ARG A 535 -4.71 5.73 -15.84
CA ARG A 535 -3.85 4.57 -15.63
C ARG A 535 -4.65 3.27 -15.75
N PRO A 536 -4.34 2.38 -16.70
CA PRO A 536 -4.88 1.02 -16.70
C PRO A 536 -4.26 0.19 -15.56
N SER A 537 -5.02 -0.77 -15.04
CA SER A 537 -4.49 -1.78 -14.11
C SER A 537 -3.58 -2.75 -14.87
N GLY A 538 -2.47 -3.17 -14.25
CA GLY A 538 -1.60 -4.20 -14.81
C GLY A 538 -2.13 -5.62 -14.63
N THR A 539 -3.06 -5.85 -13.68
CA THR A 539 -3.51 -7.18 -13.27
C THR A 539 -4.99 -7.46 -13.53
N GLU A 540 -5.77 -6.41 -13.74
CA GLU A 540 -7.24 -6.51 -13.87
C GLU A 540 -7.72 -5.68 -15.06
N PRO A 541 -8.81 -6.07 -15.74
CA PRO A 541 -9.37 -5.32 -16.87
C PRO A 541 -10.13 -4.09 -16.36
N LYS A 542 -9.40 -3.16 -15.79
CA LYS A 542 -9.91 -1.86 -15.29
C LYS A 542 -8.94 -0.72 -15.62
N ILE A 543 -9.49 0.47 -15.78
CA ILE A 543 -8.76 1.72 -15.95
C ILE A 543 -9.20 2.71 -14.88
N LYS A 544 -8.25 3.37 -14.26
CA LYS A 544 -8.47 4.36 -13.21
C LYS A 544 -8.25 5.76 -13.73
N PHE A 545 -9.16 6.65 -13.37
CA PHE A 545 -9.06 8.09 -13.60
C PHE A 545 -8.97 8.78 -12.24
N TYR A 546 -7.88 9.48 -12.01
CA TYR A 546 -7.66 10.28 -10.81
C TYR A 546 -7.87 11.76 -11.17
N PHE A 547 -8.65 12.45 -10.36
CA PHE A 547 -8.97 13.86 -10.53
C PHE A 547 -8.39 14.66 -9.38
N GLY A 548 -7.75 15.77 -9.67
CA GLY A 548 -7.36 16.78 -8.71
C GLY A 548 -7.92 18.12 -9.16
N VAL A 549 -8.76 18.74 -8.34
CA VAL A 549 -9.28 20.09 -8.57
C VAL A 549 -8.91 20.99 -7.41
N LYS A 550 -8.85 22.30 -7.63
CA LYS A 550 -8.56 23.28 -6.58
C LYS A 550 -9.38 24.54 -6.72
N ALA A 551 -9.57 25.22 -5.60
CA ALA A 551 -10.13 26.56 -5.52
C ALA A 551 -9.43 27.33 -4.38
N PRO A 552 -9.39 28.67 -4.43
CA PRO A 552 -9.03 29.46 -3.25
C PRO A 552 -10.11 29.28 -2.17
N LEU A 553 -9.70 29.22 -0.91
CA LEU A 553 -10.60 29.25 0.24
C LEU A 553 -10.26 30.49 1.07
N ALA A 554 -11.12 31.50 1.03
CA ALA A 554 -10.85 32.78 1.69
C ALA A 554 -10.96 32.67 3.22
N SER A 555 -11.89 31.87 3.71
CA SER A 555 -12.11 31.62 5.12
C SER A 555 -12.73 30.24 5.37
N VAL A 556 -12.62 29.72 6.59
CA VAL A 556 -13.27 28.46 7.01
C VAL A 556 -14.80 28.56 6.89
N ALA A 557 -15.38 29.75 6.97
CA ALA A 557 -16.83 29.93 6.80
C ALA A 557 -17.34 29.55 5.39
N ASP A 558 -16.45 29.59 4.39
CA ASP A 558 -16.78 29.23 3.00
C ASP A 558 -16.52 27.76 2.70
N PHE A 559 -16.08 26.95 3.68
CA PHE A 559 -15.63 25.58 3.48
C PHE A 559 -16.69 24.69 2.84
N ASP A 560 -17.90 24.60 3.44
CA ASP A 560 -18.97 23.72 2.95
C ASP A 560 -19.41 24.10 1.52
N LYS A 561 -19.47 25.39 1.21
CA LYS A 561 -19.78 25.92 -0.13
C LYS A 561 -18.71 25.52 -1.14
N THR A 562 -17.45 25.80 -0.83
CA THR A 562 -16.31 25.51 -1.72
C THR A 562 -16.16 23.99 -1.93
N LEU A 563 -16.40 23.18 -0.90
CA LEU A 563 -16.41 21.72 -1.02
C LEU A 563 -17.46 21.26 -2.03
N ALA A 564 -18.71 21.77 -1.91
CA ALA A 564 -19.78 21.43 -2.84
C ALA A 564 -19.47 21.86 -4.29
N GLU A 565 -18.85 23.01 -4.48
CA GLU A 565 -18.41 23.50 -5.80
C GLU A 565 -17.32 22.59 -6.41
N LEU A 566 -16.34 22.14 -5.61
CA LEU A 566 -15.28 21.24 -6.05
C LEU A 566 -15.81 19.83 -6.35
N ASP A 567 -16.72 19.31 -5.53
CA ASP A 567 -17.38 18.02 -5.79
C ASP A 567 -18.22 18.09 -7.09
N ALA A 568 -18.97 19.17 -7.30
CA ALA A 568 -19.72 19.39 -8.55
C ALA A 568 -18.79 19.49 -9.77
N LYS A 569 -17.61 20.12 -9.61
CA LYS A 569 -16.60 20.19 -10.66
C LYS A 569 -16.07 18.80 -11.03
N ILE A 570 -15.76 17.94 -10.05
CA ILE A 570 -15.35 16.54 -10.31
C ILE A 570 -16.44 15.78 -11.06
N GLU A 571 -17.70 15.89 -10.64
CA GLU A 571 -18.81 15.25 -11.34
C GLU A 571 -18.98 15.78 -12.78
N GLY A 572 -18.78 17.09 -12.98
CA GLY A 572 -18.75 17.69 -14.31
C GLY A 572 -17.65 17.10 -15.20
N ILE A 573 -16.42 16.91 -14.66
CA ILE A 573 -15.30 16.31 -15.38
C ILE A 573 -15.60 14.85 -15.76
N LYS A 574 -16.21 14.06 -14.87
CA LYS A 574 -16.61 12.67 -15.18
C LYS A 574 -17.56 12.61 -16.37
N LYS A 575 -18.55 13.50 -16.43
CA LYS A 575 -19.51 13.60 -17.54
C LYS A 575 -18.82 14.03 -18.83
N ASP A 576 -17.99 15.07 -18.76
CA ASP A 576 -17.23 15.60 -19.91
C ASP A 576 -16.34 14.53 -20.56
N LEU A 577 -15.69 13.70 -19.73
CA LEU A 577 -14.86 12.57 -20.17
C LEU A 577 -15.65 11.27 -20.43
N LYS A 578 -16.98 11.27 -20.30
CA LYS A 578 -17.88 10.10 -20.54
C LYS A 578 -17.49 8.87 -19.72
N LEU A 579 -17.25 9.05 -18.42
CA LEU A 579 -16.82 8.01 -17.50
C LEU A 579 -17.95 7.42 -16.65
N GLU A 580 -19.20 7.74 -16.96
CA GLU A 580 -20.40 7.20 -16.31
C GLU A 580 -20.76 5.78 -16.78
#